data_9cb6e664d074932497b5ca8693b68a5a
#
_entry.id   9cb6e664d074932497b5ca8693b68a5a
#
_cell.length_a   1.000
_cell.length_b   1.000
_cell.length_c   1.000
_cell.angle_alpha   90.00
_cell.angle_beta   90.00
_cell.angle_gamma   90.00
#
_symmetry.space_group_name_H-M   'P 1'
#
loop_
_entity.id
_entity.type
_entity.pdbx_description
1 polymer ?
#
loop_
_entity_poly.entity_id
_entity_poly.type
_entity_poly.pdbx_seq_one_letter_code
_entity_poly.pdbx_strand_id
1 'polypeptide(L)'
;KICEPGIEATPDALEFYFYLVIAYNQAEHWDDVLEVSRKALEHVTPESDKQMVSDFYTIIGDVYHTKKLMKEAYAAYDSALVYNPSNIGALNNYAYYLSVERRDLDKAEEMSYKTVKAAPNNATYLDTYAWILFEKGNYAEARIYIDDAIKNTKPEEESSVVFEHCGDIYFMTGDVEGALKYWKKALE
;
A
#
# COMPACT_ATOMS: atom_id res chain seq x y z
N LYS A 1 14.09 15.71 16.89
CA LYS A 1 15.10 16.68 17.43
C LYS A 1 16.07 17.24 16.38
N ILE A 2 16.34 16.54 15.26
CA ILE A 2 17.23 17.05 14.19
C ILE A 2 16.42 17.72 13.07
N CYS A 3 15.21 17.23 12.79
CA CYS A 3 14.39 17.72 11.67
C CYS A 3 13.83 19.12 11.94
N GLU A 4 13.36 19.42 13.15
CA GLU A 4 12.79 20.74 13.50
C GLU A 4 13.78 21.90 13.28
N PRO A 5 15.04 21.85 13.81
CA PRO A 5 16.03 22.87 13.49
C PRO A 5 16.41 22.91 11.99
N GLY A 6 16.34 21.77 11.28
CA GLY A 6 16.58 21.72 9.84
C GLY A 6 15.48 22.43 9.06
N ILE A 7 14.22 22.24 9.42
CA ILE A 7 13.06 22.93 8.84
C ILE A 7 13.14 24.44 9.10
N GLU A 8 13.51 24.87 10.32
CA GLU A 8 13.67 26.29 10.64
C GLU A 8 14.78 26.95 9.81
N ALA A 9 15.90 26.24 9.58
CA ALA A 9 17.04 26.75 8.82
C ALA A 9 16.80 26.74 7.30
N THR A 10 16.08 25.74 6.79
CA THR A 10 15.82 25.53 5.36
C THR A 10 14.39 25.04 5.15
N PRO A 11 13.39 25.96 5.20
CA PRO A 11 11.97 25.58 5.12
C PRO A 11 11.56 24.87 3.83
N ASP A 12 12.30 25.08 2.74
CA ASP A 12 12.01 24.48 1.43
C ASP A 12 12.68 23.10 1.23
N ALA A 13 13.46 22.61 2.21
CA ALA A 13 14.09 21.30 2.17
C ALA A 13 13.09 20.22 2.59
N LEU A 14 12.39 19.64 1.61
CA LEU A 14 11.33 18.63 1.82
C LEU A 14 11.82 17.39 2.57
N GLU A 15 13.11 17.06 2.49
CA GLU A 15 13.73 15.92 3.14
C GLU A 15 13.57 15.94 4.68
N PHE A 16 13.65 17.12 5.31
CA PHE A 16 13.48 17.21 6.76
C PHE A 16 12.04 16.93 7.18
N TYR A 17 11.06 17.41 6.40
CA TYR A 17 9.66 17.06 6.62
C TYR A 17 9.42 15.57 6.40
N PHE A 18 10.03 14.98 5.37
CA PHE A 18 9.87 13.57 5.05
C PHE A 18 10.37 12.69 6.19
N TYR A 19 11.56 12.94 6.73
CA TYR A 19 12.07 12.20 7.89
C TYR A 19 11.18 12.35 9.13
N LEU A 20 10.62 13.55 9.34
CA LEU A 20 9.72 13.80 10.46
C LEU A 20 8.40 13.03 10.28
N VAL A 21 7.84 13.04 9.08
CA VAL A 21 6.65 12.28 8.72
C VAL A 21 6.86 10.78 8.94
N ILE A 22 7.98 10.23 8.49
CA ILE A 22 8.31 8.81 8.73
C ILE A 22 8.39 8.50 10.23
N ALA A 23 9.01 9.37 11.02
CA ALA A 23 9.11 9.18 12.47
C ALA A 23 7.73 9.21 13.15
N TYR A 24 6.86 10.15 12.78
CA TYR A 24 5.50 10.21 13.31
C TYR A 24 4.65 9.03 12.82
N ASN A 25 4.81 8.60 11.58
CA ASN A 25 4.10 7.44 11.02
C ASN A 25 4.47 6.15 11.79
N GLN A 26 5.76 5.93 12.08
CA GLN A 26 6.20 4.80 12.88
C GLN A 26 5.70 4.85 14.34
N ALA A 27 5.46 6.05 14.87
CA ALA A 27 4.91 6.27 16.21
C ALA A 27 3.36 6.28 16.22
N GLU A 28 2.71 6.07 15.08
CA GLU A 28 1.25 6.11 14.88
C GLU A 28 0.61 7.47 15.27
N HIS A 29 1.39 8.54 15.19
CA HIS A 29 0.93 9.90 15.45
C HIS A 29 0.26 10.50 14.19
N TRP A 30 -0.90 9.96 13.82
CA TRP A 30 -1.57 10.22 12.55
C TRP A 30 -1.90 11.69 12.27
N ASP A 31 -2.26 12.45 13.29
CA ASP A 31 -2.56 13.88 13.12
C ASP A 31 -1.29 14.68 12.84
N ASP A 32 -0.18 14.37 13.50
CA ASP A 32 1.12 14.98 13.26
C ASP A 32 1.64 14.64 11.85
N VAL A 33 1.45 13.38 11.39
CA VAL A 33 1.75 12.97 10.01
C VAL A 33 1.03 13.85 9.01
N LEU A 34 -0.28 14.04 9.17
CA LEU A 34 -1.07 14.88 8.27
C LEU A 34 -0.67 16.34 8.32
N GLU A 35 -0.40 16.90 9.52
CA GLU A 35 0.00 18.29 9.69
C GLU A 35 1.34 18.55 9.00
N VAL A 36 2.36 17.75 9.31
CA VAL A 36 3.71 17.92 8.77
C VAL A 36 3.74 17.69 7.25
N SER A 37 3.01 16.68 6.76
CA SER A 37 2.91 16.43 5.32
C SER A 37 2.26 17.61 4.58
N ARG A 38 1.19 18.20 5.12
CA ARG A 38 0.56 19.39 4.52
C ARG A 38 1.51 20.58 4.49
N LYS A 39 2.24 20.82 5.59
CA LYS A 39 3.27 21.89 5.63
C LYS A 39 4.34 21.66 4.57
N ALA A 40 4.83 20.44 4.41
CA ALA A 40 5.79 20.11 3.36
C ALA A 40 5.24 20.44 1.97
N LEU A 41 3.98 20.09 1.71
CA LEU A 41 3.34 20.33 0.41
C LEU A 41 3.14 21.81 0.07
N GLU A 42 3.13 22.73 1.07
CA GLU A 42 3.11 24.17 0.85
C GLU A 42 4.44 24.69 0.25
N HIS A 43 5.54 23.96 0.43
CA HIS A 43 6.88 24.29 -0.08
C HIS A 43 7.21 23.58 -1.41
N VAL A 44 6.27 22.85 -2.01
CA VAL A 44 6.48 22.17 -3.29
C VAL A 44 6.58 23.19 -4.42
N THR A 45 7.64 23.06 -5.22
CA THR A 45 7.90 23.85 -6.43
C THR A 45 7.96 22.96 -7.66
N PRO A 46 8.00 23.52 -8.89
CA PRO A 46 8.19 22.71 -10.11
C PRO A 46 9.49 21.91 -10.14
N GLU A 47 10.50 22.33 -9.37
CA GLU A 47 11.82 21.71 -9.27
C GLU A 47 11.87 20.62 -8.18
N SER A 48 10.83 20.53 -7.33
CA SER A 48 10.77 19.51 -6.27
C SER A 48 10.81 18.09 -6.83
N ASP A 49 11.43 17.18 -6.06
CA ASP A 49 11.45 15.76 -6.41
C ASP A 49 10.03 15.19 -6.42
N LYS A 50 9.57 14.82 -7.63
CA LYS A 50 8.23 14.30 -7.85
C LYS A 50 7.97 12.98 -7.13
N GLN A 51 9.00 12.16 -6.94
CA GLN A 51 8.87 10.93 -6.15
C GLN A 51 8.56 11.25 -4.70
N MET A 52 9.33 12.16 -4.10
CA MET A 52 9.11 12.57 -2.71
C MET A 52 7.74 13.21 -2.50
N VAL A 53 7.30 14.07 -3.41
CA VAL A 53 5.95 14.66 -3.35
C VAL A 53 4.87 13.57 -3.46
N SER A 54 5.06 12.61 -4.36
CA SER A 54 4.17 11.45 -4.50
C SER A 54 4.14 10.62 -3.21
N ASP A 55 5.28 10.44 -2.55
CA ASP A 55 5.37 9.68 -1.30
C ASP A 55 4.65 10.38 -0.14
N PHE A 56 4.71 11.73 -0.05
CA PHE A 56 3.89 12.48 0.92
C PHE A 56 2.39 12.21 0.71
N TYR A 57 1.92 12.30 -0.53
CA TYR A 57 0.51 12.02 -0.82
C TYR A 57 0.13 10.56 -0.56
N THR A 58 1.04 9.62 -0.80
CA THR A 58 0.83 8.20 -0.49
C THR A 58 0.63 8.01 1.02
N ILE A 59 1.51 8.56 1.85
CA ILE A 59 1.42 8.49 3.31
C ILE A 59 0.13 9.16 3.81
N ILE A 60 -0.24 10.32 3.26
CA ILE A 60 -1.51 10.98 3.57
C ILE A 60 -2.69 10.05 3.26
N GLY A 61 -2.66 9.36 2.13
CA GLY A 61 -3.67 8.37 1.73
C GLY A 61 -3.78 7.22 2.73
N ASP A 62 -2.65 6.65 3.14
CA ASP A 62 -2.59 5.57 4.13
C ASP A 62 -3.17 6.01 5.49
N VAL A 63 -2.84 7.23 5.94
CA VAL A 63 -3.37 7.78 7.20
C VAL A 63 -4.88 8.01 7.09
N TYR A 64 -5.37 8.58 6.00
CA TYR A 64 -6.82 8.75 5.81
C TYR A 64 -7.55 7.41 5.75
N HIS A 65 -6.97 6.40 5.10
CA HIS A 65 -7.53 5.05 5.13
C HIS A 65 -7.60 4.50 6.55
N THR A 66 -6.53 4.61 7.34
CA THR A 66 -6.50 4.20 8.76
C THR A 66 -7.58 4.92 9.58
N LYS A 67 -7.82 6.19 9.30
CA LYS A 67 -8.89 7.00 9.93
C LYS A 67 -10.29 6.73 9.35
N LYS A 68 -10.43 5.79 8.40
CA LYS A 68 -11.69 5.46 7.72
C LYS A 68 -12.29 6.62 6.90
N LEU A 69 -11.46 7.54 6.47
CA LEU A 69 -11.81 8.68 5.61
C LEU A 69 -11.51 8.33 4.14
N MET A 70 -12.31 7.41 3.58
CA MET A 70 -12.02 6.77 2.29
C MET A 70 -11.98 7.75 1.12
N LYS A 71 -12.87 8.75 1.11
CA LYS A 71 -12.90 9.75 0.04
C LYS A 71 -11.60 10.55 0.00
N GLU A 72 -11.12 10.97 1.17
CA GLU A 72 -9.87 11.70 1.33
C GLU A 72 -8.66 10.82 1.00
N ALA A 73 -8.70 9.55 1.39
CA ALA A 73 -7.66 8.57 1.05
C ALA A 73 -7.49 8.44 -0.47
N TYR A 74 -8.59 8.21 -1.19
CA TYR A 74 -8.54 8.06 -2.65
C TYR A 74 -8.10 9.34 -3.37
N ALA A 75 -8.54 10.51 -2.90
CA ALA A 75 -8.07 11.78 -3.46
C ALA A 75 -6.56 11.99 -3.24
N ALA A 76 -6.02 11.54 -2.12
CA ALA A 76 -4.59 11.59 -1.86
C ALA A 76 -3.80 10.63 -2.78
N TYR A 77 -4.27 9.38 -2.97
CA TYR A 77 -3.63 8.45 -3.92
C TYR A 77 -3.71 8.94 -5.36
N ASP A 78 -4.84 9.51 -5.79
CA ASP A 78 -4.94 10.12 -7.11
C ASP A 78 -3.91 11.25 -7.26
N SER A 79 -3.72 12.09 -6.23
CA SER A 79 -2.68 13.12 -6.22
C SER A 79 -1.26 12.53 -6.28
N ALA A 80 -0.99 11.47 -5.52
CA ALA A 80 0.30 10.77 -5.58
C ALA A 80 0.64 10.31 -7.01
N LEU A 81 -0.33 9.72 -7.70
CA LEU A 81 -0.16 9.20 -9.06
C LEU A 81 -0.13 10.30 -10.14
N VAL A 82 -0.60 11.52 -9.83
CA VAL A 82 -0.37 12.70 -10.70
C VAL A 82 1.10 13.10 -10.67
N TYR A 83 1.74 13.11 -9.50
CA TYR A 83 3.15 13.47 -9.37
C TYR A 83 4.08 12.36 -9.87
N ASN A 84 3.78 11.11 -9.53
CA ASN A 84 4.50 9.95 -10.03
C ASN A 84 3.56 8.79 -10.39
N PRO A 85 3.17 8.64 -11.66
CA PRO A 85 2.30 7.55 -12.12
C PRO A 85 2.88 6.14 -11.93
N SER A 86 4.17 6.04 -11.62
CA SER A 86 4.89 4.79 -11.39
C SER A 86 5.27 4.57 -9.92
N ASN A 87 4.70 5.33 -8.99
CA ASN A 87 4.91 5.10 -7.57
C ASN A 87 4.31 3.75 -7.17
N ILE A 88 5.19 2.75 -7.01
CA ILE A 88 4.79 1.36 -6.77
C ILE A 88 4.02 1.23 -5.44
N GLY A 89 4.44 1.97 -4.39
CA GLY A 89 3.75 1.99 -3.10
C GLY A 89 2.32 2.52 -3.22
N ALA A 90 2.16 3.68 -3.87
CA ALA A 90 0.84 4.26 -4.12
C ALA A 90 -0.07 3.33 -4.94
N LEU A 91 0.48 2.76 -6.03
CA LEU A 91 -0.25 1.83 -6.90
C LEU A 91 -0.72 0.61 -6.11
N ASN A 92 0.16 -0.02 -5.30
CA ASN A 92 -0.20 -1.19 -4.52
C ASN A 92 -1.26 -0.89 -3.46
N ASN A 93 -1.04 0.14 -2.64
CA ASN A 93 -1.93 0.45 -1.51
C ASN A 93 -3.31 0.87 -2.01
N TYR A 94 -3.36 1.71 -3.04
CA TYR A 94 -4.62 2.13 -3.64
C TYR A 94 -5.39 0.93 -4.22
N ALA A 95 -4.70 0.07 -4.99
CA ALA A 95 -5.31 -1.12 -5.58
C ALA A 95 -5.86 -2.07 -4.51
N TYR A 96 -5.09 -2.32 -3.45
CA TYR A 96 -5.51 -3.15 -2.32
C TYR A 96 -6.78 -2.60 -1.66
N TYR A 97 -6.81 -1.30 -1.30
CA TYR A 97 -7.96 -0.73 -0.64
C TYR A 97 -9.22 -0.70 -1.51
N LEU A 98 -9.07 -0.48 -2.83
CA LEU A 98 -10.19 -0.62 -3.76
C LEU A 98 -10.74 -2.04 -3.77
N SER A 99 -9.88 -3.06 -3.72
CA SER A 99 -10.30 -4.47 -3.73
C SER A 99 -11.01 -4.87 -2.44
N VAL A 100 -10.53 -4.42 -1.29
CA VAL A 100 -11.18 -4.67 0.02
C VAL A 100 -12.60 -4.08 0.06
N GLU A 101 -12.80 -2.94 -0.58
CA GLU A 101 -14.12 -2.31 -0.68
C GLU A 101 -14.94 -2.79 -1.90
N ARG A 102 -14.41 -3.70 -2.71
CA ARG A 102 -15.03 -4.19 -3.96
C ARG A 102 -15.42 -3.06 -4.90
N ARG A 103 -14.57 -2.05 -5.01
CA ARG A 103 -14.77 -0.87 -5.85
C ARG A 103 -13.76 -0.83 -6.98
N ASP A 104 -14.21 -0.42 -8.15
CA ASP A 104 -13.34 -0.16 -9.32
C ASP A 104 -12.28 -1.26 -9.53
N LEU A 105 -12.70 -2.54 -9.43
CA LEU A 105 -11.79 -3.69 -9.47
C LEU A 105 -10.96 -3.77 -10.75
N ASP A 106 -11.44 -3.23 -11.87
CA ASP A 106 -10.67 -3.15 -13.10
C ASP A 106 -9.50 -2.15 -12.96
N LYS A 107 -9.73 -0.99 -12.33
CA LYS A 107 -8.67 -0.02 -12.00
C LYS A 107 -7.68 -0.62 -11.02
N ALA A 108 -8.17 -1.34 -10.00
CA ALA A 108 -7.33 -2.02 -9.01
C ALA A 108 -6.41 -3.05 -9.67
N GLU A 109 -6.95 -3.89 -10.56
CA GLU A 109 -6.17 -4.88 -11.30
C GLU A 109 -5.09 -4.24 -12.17
N GLU A 110 -5.43 -3.18 -12.94
CA GLU A 110 -4.45 -2.48 -13.76
C GLU A 110 -3.29 -1.91 -12.94
N MET A 111 -3.58 -1.29 -11.79
CA MET A 111 -2.57 -0.74 -10.88
C MET A 111 -1.70 -1.84 -10.28
N SER A 112 -2.31 -2.89 -9.74
CA SER A 112 -1.60 -3.99 -9.08
C SER A 112 -0.79 -4.81 -10.10
N TYR A 113 -1.26 -5.00 -11.33
CA TYR A 113 -0.48 -5.63 -12.38
C TYR A 113 0.83 -4.87 -12.68
N LYS A 114 0.80 -3.52 -12.64
CA LYS A 114 2.02 -2.71 -12.79
C LYS A 114 3.02 -2.99 -11.66
N THR A 115 2.55 -3.20 -10.41
CA THR A 115 3.43 -3.50 -9.27
C THR A 115 4.08 -4.87 -9.39
N VAL A 116 3.31 -5.90 -9.74
CA VAL A 116 3.84 -7.26 -9.98
C VAL A 116 4.83 -7.27 -11.14
N LYS A 117 4.56 -6.52 -12.21
CA LYS A 117 5.47 -6.41 -13.35
C LYS A 117 6.79 -5.72 -13.00
N ALA A 118 6.74 -4.71 -12.12
CA ALA A 118 7.94 -3.99 -11.66
C ALA A 118 8.77 -4.80 -10.66
N ALA A 119 8.13 -5.62 -9.82
CA ALA A 119 8.77 -6.42 -8.78
C ALA A 119 8.13 -7.82 -8.68
N PRO A 120 8.41 -8.73 -9.63
CA PRO A 120 7.70 -9.99 -9.80
C PRO A 120 7.89 -11.01 -8.68
N ASN A 121 8.85 -10.79 -7.79
CA ASN A 121 9.11 -11.65 -6.63
C ASN A 121 8.76 -10.96 -5.29
N ASN A 122 8.09 -9.82 -5.32
CA ASN A 122 7.65 -9.16 -4.10
C ASN A 122 6.37 -9.81 -3.59
N ALA A 123 6.45 -10.47 -2.44
CA ALA A 123 5.35 -11.23 -1.84
C ALA A 123 4.10 -10.36 -1.60
N THR A 124 4.26 -9.12 -1.13
CA THR A 124 3.14 -8.20 -0.87
C THR A 124 2.40 -7.83 -2.16
N TYR A 125 3.13 -7.57 -3.25
CA TYR A 125 2.49 -7.21 -4.52
C TYR A 125 1.80 -8.40 -5.18
N LEU A 126 2.39 -9.59 -5.05
CA LEU A 126 1.78 -10.84 -5.52
C LEU A 126 0.50 -11.15 -4.75
N ASP A 127 0.49 -10.99 -3.43
CA ASP A 127 -0.69 -11.15 -2.59
C ASP A 127 -1.81 -10.17 -2.96
N THR A 128 -1.49 -8.88 -3.06
CA THR A 128 -2.46 -7.85 -3.47
C THR A 128 -3.08 -8.19 -4.83
N TYR A 129 -2.28 -8.61 -5.80
CA TYR A 129 -2.78 -8.98 -7.13
C TYR A 129 -3.66 -10.24 -7.08
N ALA A 130 -3.24 -11.25 -6.32
CA ALA A 130 -4.02 -12.46 -6.10
C ALA A 130 -5.38 -12.16 -5.47
N TRP A 131 -5.41 -11.27 -4.47
CA TRP A 131 -6.64 -10.85 -3.81
C TRP A 131 -7.60 -10.12 -4.74
N ILE A 132 -7.09 -9.21 -5.58
CA ILE A 132 -7.89 -8.52 -6.60
C ILE A 132 -8.49 -9.51 -7.59
N LEU A 133 -7.72 -10.47 -8.07
CA LEU A 133 -8.20 -11.53 -8.95
C LEU A 133 -9.28 -12.39 -8.27
N PHE A 134 -9.11 -12.70 -6.99
CA PHE A 134 -10.11 -13.39 -6.18
C PHE A 134 -11.42 -12.60 -6.11
N GLU A 135 -11.38 -11.31 -5.80
CA GLU A 135 -12.55 -10.45 -5.73
C GLU A 135 -13.25 -10.29 -7.10
N LYS A 136 -12.52 -10.44 -8.19
CA LYS A 136 -13.06 -10.51 -9.56
C LYS A 136 -13.62 -11.88 -9.94
N GLY A 137 -13.47 -12.91 -9.09
CA GLY A 137 -13.90 -14.28 -9.35
C GLY A 137 -12.93 -15.11 -10.19
N ASN A 138 -11.73 -14.59 -10.48
CA ASN A 138 -10.69 -15.27 -11.24
C ASN A 138 -9.85 -16.21 -10.34
N TYR A 139 -10.51 -17.14 -9.66
CA TYR A 139 -9.91 -17.96 -8.59
C TYR A 139 -8.70 -18.78 -9.04
N ALA A 140 -8.75 -19.35 -10.25
CA ALA A 140 -7.66 -20.17 -10.77
C ALA A 140 -6.37 -19.36 -10.98
N GLU A 141 -6.49 -18.13 -11.46
CA GLU A 141 -5.35 -17.22 -11.64
C GLU A 141 -4.89 -16.66 -10.28
N ALA A 142 -5.83 -16.29 -9.40
CA ALA A 142 -5.53 -15.87 -8.03
C ALA A 142 -4.68 -16.92 -7.30
N ARG A 143 -4.96 -18.22 -7.51
CA ARG A 143 -4.20 -19.31 -6.91
C ARG A 143 -2.74 -19.31 -7.34
N ILE A 144 -2.44 -19.04 -8.60
CA ILE A 144 -1.05 -18.97 -9.09
C ILE A 144 -0.27 -17.88 -8.37
N TYR A 145 -0.85 -16.69 -8.27
CA TYR A 145 -0.17 -15.55 -7.65
C TYR A 145 -0.06 -15.66 -6.12
N ILE A 146 -1.05 -16.23 -5.44
CA ILE A 146 -0.94 -16.44 -3.99
C ILE A 146 0.09 -17.53 -3.64
N ASP A 147 0.22 -18.57 -4.46
CA ASP A 147 1.25 -19.60 -4.29
C ASP A 147 2.65 -18.98 -4.46
N ASP A 148 2.82 -18.09 -5.44
CA ASP A 148 4.07 -17.35 -5.63
C ASP A 148 4.32 -16.34 -4.49
N ALA A 149 3.28 -15.70 -3.96
CA ALA A 149 3.40 -14.82 -2.79
C ALA A 149 3.96 -15.58 -1.60
N ILE A 150 3.36 -16.72 -1.24
CA ILE A 150 3.83 -17.58 -0.13
C ILE A 150 5.26 -18.06 -0.34
N LYS A 151 5.59 -18.47 -1.56
CA LYS A 151 6.96 -18.92 -1.89
C LYS A 151 8.02 -17.84 -1.70
N ASN A 152 7.66 -16.57 -1.92
CA ASN A 152 8.56 -15.44 -1.81
C ASN A 152 8.48 -14.74 -0.43
N THR A 153 7.53 -15.09 0.42
CA THR A 153 7.41 -14.56 1.78
C THR A 153 8.53 -15.12 2.66
N LYS A 154 9.24 -14.22 3.36
CA LYS A 154 10.20 -14.61 4.38
C LYS A 154 9.50 -14.83 5.72
N PRO A 155 10.06 -15.66 6.61
CA PRO A 155 9.43 -15.96 7.91
C PRO A 155 9.08 -14.70 8.74
N GLU A 156 9.93 -13.69 8.69
CA GLU A 156 9.72 -12.42 9.39
C GLU A 156 8.68 -11.50 8.73
N GLU A 157 8.26 -11.82 7.52
CA GLU A 157 7.27 -11.08 6.73
C GLU A 157 5.92 -11.80 6.69
N GLU A 158 5.77 -12.94 7.40
CA GLU A 158 4.51 -13.67 7.47
C GLU A 158 3.39 -12.80 8.07
N SER A 159 2.22 -12.84 7.47
CA SER A 159 1.07 -12.00 7.85
C SER A 159 -0.20 -12.84 7.92
N SER A 160 -0.99 -12.64 8.98
CA SER A 160 -2.31 -13.28 9.13
C SER A 160 -3.24 -12.97 7.94
N VAL A 161 -3.17 -11.75 7.41
CA VAL A 161 -3.96 -11.33 6.24
C VAL A 161 -3.62 -12.15 5.00
N VAL A 162 -2.34 -12.37 4.72
CA VAL A 162 -1.91 -13.21 3.58
C VAL A 162 -2.37 -14.65 3.76
N PHE A 163 -2.32 -15.18 4.99
CA PHE A 163 -2.82 -16.53 5.26
C PHE A 163 -4.35 -16.62 5.13
N GLU A 164 -5.08 -15.57 5.48
CA GLU A 164 -6.52 -15.50 5.26
C GLU A 164 -6.85 -15.50 3.76
N HIS A 165 -6.18 -14.66 2.96
CA HIS A 165 -6.30 -14.66 1.50
C HIS A 165 -5.98 -16.04 0.89
N CYS A 166 -4.91 -16.69 1.36
CA CYS A 166 -4.59 -18.07 0.96
C CYS A 166 -5.75 -19.01 1.24
N GLY A 167 -6.28 -19.00 2.46
CA GLY A 167 -7.38 -19.86 2.85
C GLY A 167 -8.58 -19.71 1.93
N ASP A 168 -8.97 -18.46 1.66
CA ASP A 168 -10.12 -18.14 0.81
C ASP A 168 -9.91 -18.59 -0.65
N ILE A 169 -8.74 -18.30 -1.21
CA ILE A 169 -8.40 -18.70 -2.59
C ILE A 169 -8.32 -20.22 -2.73
N TYR A 170 -7.71 -20.91 -1.75
CA TYR A 170 -7.61 -22.36 -1.74
C TYR A 170 -8.99 -23.02 -1.65
N PHE A 171 -9.87 -22.47 -0.81
CA PHE A 171 -11.24 -22.95 -0.71
C PHE A 171 -12.01 -22.80 -2.03
N MET A 172 -11.94 -21.64 -2.67
CA MET A 172 -12.63 -21.39 -3.94
C MET A 172 -12.06 -22.19 -5.11
N THR A 173 -10.83 -22.70 -5.00
CA THR A 173 -10.22 -23.63 -5.98
C THR A 173 -10.41 -25.11 -5.64
N GLY A 174 -11.18 -25.42 -4.58
CA GLY A 174 -11.54 -26.79 -4.19
C GLY A 174 -10.52 -27.50 -3.30
N ASP A 175 -9.47 -26.84 -2.87
CA ASP A 175 -8.46 -27.38 -1.95
C ASP A 175 -8.84 -27.08 -0.49
N VAL A 176 -9.81 -27.82 0.02
CA VAL A 176 -10.34 -27.62 1.38
C VAL A 176 -9.29 -27.88 2.46
N GLU A 177 -8.40 -28.85 2.26
CA GLU A 177 -7.34 -29.18 3.22
C GLU A 177 -6.32 -28.04 3.30
N GLY A 178 -5.89 -27.53 2.16
CA GLY A 178 -5.02 -26.35 2.07
C GLY A 178 -5.65 -25.12 2.70
N ALA A 179 -6.93 -24.87 2.43
CA ALA A 179 -7.68 -23.76 3.01
C ALA A 179 -7.68 -23.83 4.55
N LEU A 180 -8.03 -24.99 5.13
CA LEU A 180 -8.03 -25.18 6.57
C LEU A 180 -6.65 -24.98 7.20
N LYS A 181 -5.58 -25.38 6.51
CA LYS A 181 -4.21 -25.17 6.96
C LYS A 181 -3.88 -23.67 7.07
N TYR A 182 -4.21 -22.89 6.05
CA TYR A 182 -3.89 -21.46 6.02
C TYR A 182 -4.77 -20.64 6.96
N TRP A 183 -6.07 -20.92 7.04
CA TRP A 183 -6.95 -20.26 8.03
C TRP A 183 -6.52 -20.53 9.48
N LYS A 184 -5.99 -21.73 9.78
CA LYS A 184 -5.41 -22.00 11.12
C LYS A 184 -4.17 -21.12 11.37
N LYS A 185 -3.28 -20.99 10.39
CA LYS A 185 -2.11 -20.09 10.49
C LYS A 185 -2.51 -18.62 10.68
N ALA A 186 -3.62 -18.18 10.06
CA ALA A 186 -4.11 -16.83 10.22
C ALA A 186 -4.62 -16.52 11.65
N LEU A 187 -4.96 -17.56 12.43
CA LEU A 187 -5.45 -17.45 13.81
C LEU A 187 -4.34 -17.56 14.87
N GLU A 188 -3.13 -17.95 14.49
CA GLU A 188 -1.96 -18.05 15.38
C GLU A 188 -1.30 -16.70 15.58
#